data_f9b47b402df2f70d49547fd8747c1641
#
_entry.id   f9b47b402df2f70d49547fd8747c1641
#
_cell.length_a   1.000
_cell.length_b   1.000
_cell.length_c   1.000
_cell.angle_alpha   90.00
_cell.angle_beta   90.00
_cell.angle_gamma   90.00
#
_symmetry.space_group_name_H-M   'P 1'
#
loop_
_entity.id
_entity.type
_entity.pdbx_description
1 polymer ?
#
loop_
_entity_poly.entity_id
_entity_poly.type
_entity_poly.pdbx_seq_one_letter_code
_entity_poly.pdbx_strand_id
1 'polypeptide(L)'
;MSREDAFLVLNGMQGVGPVMLRRLLERFNEDPVSILHSSEAELMSVKGVGQKAKSSIRGWRDGNWLELERGRIAKHGARFMTVEDGDYPQALLETFDPPIGLYCQGTPPSEPCVAIVGTRQPTLYGQNMARRIAAGLANSGFCVVSGMARGIDAAAHEGALEASGRTVAVFGCGIDVIYPPEHLDLYRRIVETGAVVSEFPFGRRADRQTFPMRNRVVAGMCAGVVVVESSAVGGSMITSRFAGEQGRQVFAVPGRADQPTAVGCHKLIRDGATLVTHAEQVIEEIAPSLGLSWASSVSDGDSAASSAKAVPDDLSPAEGTLYACLNDGSILTSDSLCERTNLPVHEVAAALTMLELKRLVSRCPDGSFEVR
;
A
#
# COMPACT_ATOMS: atom_id res chain seq x y z
N MET A 1 -7.64 24.61 25.90
CA MET A 1 -7.51 23.77 24.71
C MET A 1 -6.09 23.24 24.66
N SER A 2 -5.90 21.93 24.48
CA SER A 2 -4.57 21.34 24.34
C SER A 2 -3.98 21.64 22.95
N ARG A 3 -2.66 21.42 22.76
CA ARG A 3 -2.02 21.52 21.45
C ARG A 3 -2.57 20.47 20.48
N GLU A 4 -2.78 19.24 20.96
CA GLU A 4 -3.41 18.15 20.20
C GLU A 4 -4.80 18.56 19.67
N ASP A 5 -5.63 19.16 20.52
CA ASP A 5 -6.94 19.69 20.09
C ASP A 5 -6.82 20.75 19.02
N ALA A 6 -5.85 21.63 19.15
CA ALA A 6 -5.63 22.67 18.16
C ALA A 6 -5.21 22.07 16.81
N PHE A 7 -4.35 21.06 16.79
CA PHE A 7 -4.02 20.31 15.57
C PHE A 7 -5.24 19.58 15.01
N LEU A 8 -6.03 18.93 15.86
CA LEU A 8 -7.25 18.24 15.44
C LEU A 8 -8.24 19.21 14.76
N VAL A 9 -8.47 20.37 15.36
CA VAL A 9 -9.33 21.43 14.80
C VAL A 9 -8.77 21.93 13.47
N LEU A 10 -7.48 22.24 13.39
CA LEU A 10 -6.81 22.71 12.17
C LEU A 10 -6.88 21.66 11.04
N ASN A 11 -6.74 20.39 11.39
CA ASN A 11 -6.86 19.27 10.43
C ASN A 11 -8.26 19.16 9.83
N GLY A 12 -9.31 19.47 10.58
CA GLY A 12 -10.69 19.45 10.12
C GLY A 12 -11.10 20.67 9.28
N MET A 13 -10.28 21.72 9.22
CA MET A 13 -10.64 22.98 8.59
C MET A 13 -10.52 22.98 7.08
N GLN A 14 -11.51 23.60 6.43
CA GLN A 14 -11.47 23.79 4.99
C GLN A 14 -10.45 24.88 4.61
N GLY A 15 -9.55 24.54 3.67
CA GLY A 15 -8.53 25.47 3.16
C GLY A 15 -7.27 25.53 4.02
N VAL A 16 -7.20 24.75 5.10
CA VAL A 16 -5.98 24.53 5.88
C VAL A 16 -5.46 23.15 5.51
N GLY A 17 -4.36 23.11 4.79
CA GLY A 17 -3.63 21.89 4.48
C GLY A 17 -2.22 21.95 5.06
N PRO A 18 -1.41 20.86 4.94
CA PRO A 18 -0.08 20.77 5.55
C PRO A 18 0.82 21.97 5.25
N VAL A 19 0.92 22.36 3.98
CA VAL A 19 1.74 23.51 3.56
C VAL A 19 1.26 24.83 4.17
N MET A 20 -0.06 24.99 4.29
CA MET A 20 -0.63 26.17 4.95
C MET A 20 -0.36 26.17 6.44
N LEU A 21 -0.57 25.03 7.10
CA LEU A 21 -0.30 24.89 8.52
C LEU A 21 1.16 25.21 8.84
N ARG A 22 2.12 24.68 8.09
CA ARG A 22 3.54 24.97 8.30
C ARG A 22 3.81 26.48 8.29
N ARG A 23 3.29 27.22 7.29
CA ARG A 23 3.44 28.68 7.22
C ARG A 23 2.77 29.41 8.40
N LEU A 24 1.66 28.89 8.85
CA LEU A 24 0.99 29.42 10.06
C LEU A 24 1.83 29.16 11.30
N LEU A 25 2.35 27.95 11.50
CA LEU A 25 3.21 27.61 12.62
C LEU A 25 4.47 28.49 12.65
N GLU A 26 5.17 28.60 11.51
CA GLU A 26 6.33 29.50 11.36
C GLU A 26 6.00 30.95 11.81
N ARG A 27 4.80 31.45 11.46
CA ARG A 27 4.36 32.81 11.83
C ARG A 27 3.95 32.95 13.30
N PHE A 28 3.44 31.88 13.91
CA PHE A 28 2.89 31.85 15.26
C PHE A 28 3.80 31.12 16.26
N ASN A 29 5.11 31.10 16.03
CA ASN A 29 6.12 30.51 16.92
C ASN A 29 5.84 29.05 17.28
N GLU A 30 5.49 28.24 16.28
CA GLU A 30 5.16 26.81 16.39
C GLU A 30 4.01 26.52 17.38
N ASP A 31 3.13 27.51 17.65
CA ASP A 31 1.99 27.31 18.53
C ASP A 31 0.66 27.22 17.78
N PRO A 32 0.07 26.00 17.62
CA PRO A 32 -1.20 25.80 16.95
C PRO A 32 -2.39 26.45 17.69
N VAL A 33 -2.28 26.64 19.01
CA VAL A 33 -3.33 27.27 19.80
C VAL A 33 -3.40 28.78 19.47
N SER A 34 -2.27 29.44 19.33
CA SER A 34 -2.20 30.85 18.94
C SER A 34 -2.77 31.09 17.55
N ILE A 35 -2.65 30.17 16.62
CA ILE A 35 -3.28 30.26 15.29
C ILE A 35 -4.81 30.39 15.41
N LEU A 36 -5.42 29.58 16.26
CA LEU A 36 -6.89 29.57 16.46
C LEU A 36 -7.42 30.79 17.21
N HIS A 37 -6.54 31.54 17.91
CA HIS A 37 -6.90 32.76 18.64
C HIS A 37 -6.48 34.05 17.93
N SER A 38 -5.79 33.95 16.80
CA SER A 38 -5.23 35.07 16.06
C SER A 38 -6.30 35.99 15.47
N SER A 39 -5.93 37.24 15.22
CA SER A 39 -6.75 38.21 14.53
C SER A 39 -6.81 37.96 13.02
N GLU A 40 -7.79 38.54 12.34
CA GLU A 40 -7.87 38.46 10.86
C GLU A 40 -6.63 39.06 10.18
N ALA A 41 -6.12 40.18 10.71
CA ALA A 41 -4.95 40.86 10.16
C ALA A 41 -3.69 39.96 10.24
N GLU A 42 -3.51 39.29 11.37
CA GLU A 42 -2.39 38.33 11.53
C GLU A 42 -2.51 37.15 10.59
N LEU A 43 -3.69 36.53 10.45
CA LEU A 43 -3.92 35.44 9.51
C LEU A 43 -3.66 35.86 8.07
N MET A 44 -4.15 37.02 7.66
CA MET A 44 -3.98 37.51 6.30
C MET A 44 -2.54 37.95 5.98
N SER A 45 -1.70 38.16 7.00
CA SER A 45 -0.26 38.42 6.81
C SER A 45 0.51 37.17 6.34
N VAL A 46 -0.07 35.96 6.49
CA VAL A 46 0.56 34.71 6.10
C VAL A 46 0.31 34.44 4.61
N LYS A 47 1.37 34.23 3.86
CA LYS A 47 1.30 33.99 2.40
C LYS A 47 0.44 32.76 2.08
N GLY A 48 -0.60 32.97 1.29
CA GLY A 48 -1.49 31.90 0.81
C GLY A 48 -2.74 31.70 1.66
N VAL A 49 -2.88 32.37 2.81
CA VAL A 49 -4.15 32.36 3.57
C VAL A 49 -5.19 33.12 2.79
N GLY A 50 -6.13 32.37 2.21
CA GLY A 50 -7.29 32.94 1.50
C GLY A 50 -8.49 33.12 2.43
N GLN A 51 -9.53 33.77 1.90
CA GLN A 51 -10.77 34.05 2.63
C GLN A 51 -11.39 32.79 3.26
N LYS A 52 -11.33 31.65 2.56
CA LYS A 52 -11.90 30.38 3.01
C LYS A 52 -11.19 29.86 4.28
N ALA A 53 -9.85 29.82 4.25
CA ALA A 53 -9.06 29.37 5.39
C ALA A 53 -9.26 30.33 6.60
N LYS A 54 -9.23 31.65 6.34
CA LYS A 54 -9.49 32.68 7.35
C LYS A 54 -10.84 32.47 8.04
N SER A 55 -11.92 32.34 7.24
CA SER A 55 -13.27 32.13 7.77
C SER A 55 -13.38 30.83 8.57
N SER A 56 -12.77 29.74 8.09
CA SER A 56 -12.74 28.46 8.82
C SER A 56 -12.00 28.61 10.17
N ILE A 57 -10.83 29.26 10.19
CA ILE A 57 -10.05 29.44 11.42
C ILE A 57 -10.82 30.36 12.41
N ARG A 58 -11.45 31.41 11.96
CA ARG A 58 -12.20 32.30 12.85
C ARG A 58 -13.47 31.68 13.41
N GLY A 59 -14.18 30.91 12.59
CA GLY A 59 -15.45 30.28 12.94
C GLY A 59 -15.32 28.93 13.67
N TRP A 60 -14.13 28.53 14.11
CA TRP A 60 -13.94 27.18 14.70
C TRP A 60 -14.78 26.94 15.97
N ARG A 61 -15.14 28.03 16.70
CA ARG A 61 -15.95 27.99 17.93
C ARG A 61 -17.45 28.01 17.69
N ASP A 62 -17.91 28.32 16.46
CA ASP A 62 -19.33 28.51 16.16
C ASP A 62 -20.14 27.21 16.18
N GLY A 63 -19.48 26.08 16.41
CA GLY A 63 -20.06 24.76 16.51
C GLY A 63 -19.34 23.88 17.53
N ASN A 64 -19.92 22.71 17.78
CA ASN A 64 -19.36 21.70 18.69
C ASN A 64 -18.52 20.65 17.95
N TRP A 65 -17.89 21.04 16.82
CA TRP A 65 -17.17 20.07 15.96
C TRP A 65 -16.09 19.30 16.72
N LEU A 66 -15.31 19.97 17.57
CA LEU A 66 -14.24 19.34 18.34
C LEU A 66 -14.77 18.24 19.28
N GLU A 67 -15.84 18.55 20.03
CA GLU A 67 -16.45 17.56 20.93
C GLU A 67 -17.04 16.39 20.16
N LEU A 68 -17.71 16.65 19.04
CA LEU A 68 -18.26 15.61 18.20
C LEU A 68 -17.16 14.72 17.61
N GLU A 69 -16.04 15.32 17.15
CA GLU A 69 -14.94 14.58 16.56
C GLU A 69 -14.22 13.73 17.61
N ARG A 70 -13.98 14.26 18.80
CA ARG A 70 -13.44 13.51 19.94
C ARG A 70 -14.36 12.33 20.33
N GLY A 71 -15.67 12.58 20.37
CA GLY A 71 -16.66 11.52 20.63
C GLY A 71 -16.61 10.41 19.57
N ARG A 72 -16.40 10.75 18.29
CA ARG A 72 -16.22 9.77 17.21
C ARG A 72 -14.92 8.99 17.35
N ILE A 73 -13.81 9.68 17.64
CA ILE A 73 -12.50 9.06 17.90
C ILE A 73 -12.64 8.02 19.01
N ALA A 74 -13.20 8.40 20.16
CA ALA A 74 -13.39 7.49 21.30
C ALA A 74 -14.33 6.32 20.96
N LYS A 75 -15.45 6.58 20.30
CA LYS A 75 -16.42 5.56 19.90
C LYS A 75 -15.84 4.48 18.98
N HIS A 76 -14.91 4.87 18.10
CA HIS A 76 -14.30 3.93 17.14
C HIS A 76 -13.00 3.31 17.65
N GLY A 77 -12.60 3.57 18.91
CA GLY A 77 -11.33 3.09 19.45
C GLY A 77 -10.12 3.60 18.64
N ALA A 78 -10.27 4.75 18.02
CA ALA A 78 -9.20 5.41 17.29
C ALA A 78 -8.48 6.43 18.19
N ARG A 79 -7.36 6.96 17.72
CA ARG A 79 -6.68 8.12 18.27
C ARG A 79 -6.27 9.07 17.16
N PHE A 80 -6.00 10.31 17.51
CA PHE A 80 -5.44 11.29 16.60
C PHE A 80 -3.97 11.51 16.98
N MET A 81 -3.06 11.22 16.06
CA MET A 81 -1.62 11.42 16.24
C MET A 81 -1.22 12.71 15.54
N THR A 82 -0.46 13.54 16.20
CA THR A 82 0.11 14.77 15.66
C THR A 82 1.59 14.60 15.33
N VAL A 83 2.17 15.55 14.64
CA VAL A 83 3.62 15.60 14.36
C VAL A 83 4.49 15.69 15.64
N GLU A 84 3.89 15.97 16.80
CA GLU A 84 4.57 16.07 18.09
C GLU A 84 4.59 14.73 18.85
N ASP A 85 3.83 13.74 18.39
CA ASP A 85 3.74 12.45 19.07
C ASP A 85 4.89 11.52 18.66
N GLY A 86 5.48 10.85 19.64
CA GLY A 86 6.66 9.99 19.44
C GLY A 86 6.41 8.77 18.54
N ASP A 87 5.16 8.38 18.35
CA ASP A 87 4.75 7.29 17.47
C ASP A 87 4.15 7.76 16.13
N TYR A 88 4.21 9.07 15.86
CA TYR A 88 3.97 9.59 14.52
C TYR A 88 5.06 9.06 13.56
N PRO A 89 4.70 8.57 12.36
CA PRO A 89 5.67 7.97 11.44
C PRO A 89 6.80 8.94 11.09
N GLN A 90 8.01 8.67 11.58
CA GLN A 90 9.16 9.58 11.43
C GLN A 90 9.48 9.91 9.98
N ALA A 91 9.34 8.92 9.09
CA ALA A 91 9.55 9.13 7.66
C ALA A 91 8.64 10.22 7.06
N LEU A 92 7.43 10.42 7.61
CA LEU A 92 6.54 11.49 7.15
C LEU A 92 7.03 12.89 7.54
N LEU A 93 7.72 13.03 8.67
CA LEU A 93 8.29 14.32 9.10
C LEU A 93 9.36 14.85 8.14
N GLU A 94 10.03 13.95 7.43
CA GLU A 94 11.04 14.29 6.43
C GLU A 94 10.44 14.80 5.10
N THR A 95 9.14 14.62 4.90
CA THR A 95 8.47 15.04 3.65
C THR A 95 8.24 16.56 3.64
N PHE A 96 8.04 17.10 2.43
CA PHE A 96 7.77 18.53 2.28
C PHE A 96 6.46 18.97 2.92
N ASP A 97 5.45 18.11 2.94
CA ASP A 97 4.08 18.38 3.39
C ASP A 97 3.54 17.25 4.30
N PRO A 98 4.16 17.06 5.49
CA PRO A 98 3.69 16.03 6.43
C PRO A 98 2.22 16.27 6.80
N PRO A 99 1.39 15.22 6.93
CA PRO A 99 0.02 15.37 7.44
C PRO A 99 -0.02 16.17 8.74
N ILE A 100 -0.98 17.05 8.89
CA ILE A 100 -1.21 17.84 10.13
C ILE A 100 -1.35 16.90 11.32
N GLY A 101 -2.04 15.80 11.11
CA GLY A 101 -2.19 14.68 12.02
C GLY A 101 -2.81 13.51 11.30
N LEU A 102 -2.77 12.37 11.95
CA LEU A 102 -3.30 11.11 11.45
C LEU A 102 -4.28 10.50 12.45
N TYR A 103 -5.49 10.24 12.02
CA TYR A 103 -6.36 9.31 12.72
C TYR A 103 -5.78 7.92 12.59
N CYS A 104 -5.66 7.20 13.70
CA CYS A 104 -5.08 5.87 13.74
C CYS A 104 -5.98 4.92 14.52
N GLN A 105 -6.20 3.74 13.94
CA GLN A 105 -6.83 2.61 14.63
C GLN A 105 -5.90 1.40 14.52
N GLY A 106 -5.69 0.70 15.64
CA GLY A 106 -4.64 -0.30 15.78
C GLY A 106 -3.33 0.31 16.29
N THR A 107 -2.22 -0.36 16.05
CA THR A 107 -0.89 0.05 16.51
C THR A 107 -0.02 0.42 15.32
N PRO A 108 0.43 1.69 15.21
CA PRO A 108 1.32 2.11 14.12
C PRO A 108 2.65 1.35 14.20
N PRO A 109 3.33 1.17 13.05
CA PRO A 109 4.58 0.42 13.00
C PRO A 109 5.72 1.20 13.65
N SER A 110 6.57 0.48 14.37
CA SER A 110 7.90 0.95 14.81
C SER A 110 9.01 0.50 13.86
N GLU A 111 8.75 -0.51 13.06
CA GLU A 111 9.65 -1.07 12.07
C GLU A 111 9.65 -0.26 10.75
N PRO A 112 10.73 -0.34 9.96
CA PRO A 112 10.79 0.29 8.65
C PRO A 112 9.66 -0.19 7.74
N CYS A 113 9.13 0.75 6.95
CA CYS A 113 7.99 0.49 6.07
C CYS A 113 8.39 0.44 4.60
N VAL A 114 7.75 -0.45 3.84
CA VAL A 114 7.81 -0.52 2.38
C VAL A 114 6.39 -0.52 1.82
N ALA A 115 6.13 0.36 0.84
CA ALA A 115 4.83 0.37 0.18
C ALA A 115 4.78 -0.62 -0.98
N ILE A 116 3.65 -1.31 -1.14
CA ILE A 116 3.34 -2.12 -2.32
C ILE A 116 2.04 -1.58 -2.92
N VAL A 117 2.10 -1.17 -4.18
CA VAL A 117 0.96 -0.57 -4.89
C VAL A 117 0.83 -1.10 -6.30
N GLY A 118 -0.36 -0.97 -6.91
CA GLY A 118 -0.55 -1.40 -8.27
C GLY A 118 -1.97 -1.19 -8.80
N THR A 119 -2.31 -1.96 -9.82
CA THR A 119 -3.61 -1.91 -10.47
C THR A 119 -4.72 -2.50 -9.58
N ARG A 120 -5.94 -2.00 -9.77
CA ARG A 120 -7.15 -2.55 -9.11
C ARG A 120 -7.70 -3.80 -9.81
N GLN A 121 -7.17 -4.14 -10.97
CA GLN A 121 -7.53 -5.31 -11.76
C GLN A 121 -6.24 -6.04 -12.18
N PRO A 122 -5.55 -6.67 -11.22
CA PRO A 122 -4.32 -7.39 -11.50
C PRO A 122 -4.58 -8.71 -12.19
N THR A 123 -3.54 -9.20 -12.86
CA THR A 123 -3.46 -10.60 -13.29
C THR A 123 -3.21 -11.50 -12.08
N LEU A 124 -3.34 -12.81 -12.24
CA LEU A 124 -2.95 -13.78 -11.20
C LEU A 124 -1.45 -13.66 -10.88
N TYR A 125 -0.60 -13.45 -11.89
CA TYR A 125 0.82 -13.16 -11.72
C TYR A 125 1.03 -11.95 -10.79
N GLY A 126 0.37 -10.83 -11.08
CA GLY A 126 0.49 -9.62 -10.26
C GLY A 126 0.04 -9.83 -8.81
N GLN A 127 -1.07 -10.54 -8.59
CA GLN A 127 -1.55 -10.88 -7.25
C GLN A 127 -0.53 -11.73 -6.48
N ASN A 128 -0.02 -12.80 -7.12
CA ASN A 128 0.95 -13.70 -6.51
C ASN A 128 2.28 -12.98 -6.22
N MET A 129 2.74 -12.12 -7.14
CA MET A 129 3.95 -11.32 -6.91
C MET A 129 3.79 -10.35 -5.75
N ALA A 130 2.64 -9.66 -5.65
CA ALA A 130 2.37 -8.76 -4.53
C ALA A 130 2.36 -9.51 -3.19
N ARG A 131 1.69 -10.67 -3.10
CA ARG A 131 1.68 -11.52 -1.90
C ARG A 131 3.09 -12.00 -1.55
N ARG A 132 3.85 -12.52 -2.50
CA ARG A 132 5.21 -13.04 -2.26
C ARG A 132 6.15 -11.95 -1.76
N ILE A 133 6.17 -10.80 -2.41
CA ILE A 133 7.02 -9.67 -1.99
C ILE A 133 6.59 -9.17 -0.62
N ALA A 134 5.28 -9.04 -0.37
CA ALA A 134 4.77 -8.63 0.94
C ALA A 134 5.15 -9.60 2.06
N ALA A 135 4.99 -10.90 1.82
CA ALA A 135 5.38 -11.94 2.77
C ALA A 135 6.89 -11.93 3.04
N GLY A 136 7.73 -11.81 2.01
CA GLY A 136 9.18 -11.72 2.14
C GLY A 136 9.63 -10.49 2.95
N LEU A 137 9.04 -9.32 2.69
CA LEU A 137 9.27 -8.10 3.47
C LEU A 137 8.87 -8.28 4.93
N ALA A 138 7.67 -8.84 5.17
CA ALA A 138 7.15 -9.09 6.50
C ALA A 138 8.04 -10.06 7.30
N ASN A 139 8.46 -11.17 6.69
CA ASN A 139 9.38 -12.13 7.29
C ASN A 139 10.76 -11.53 7.60
N SER A 140 11.15 -10.47 6.89
CA SER A 140 12.40 -9.74 7.11
C SER A 140 12.27 -8.58 8.10
N GLY A 141 11.13 -8.46 8.78
CA GLY A 141 10.90 -7.44 9.81
C GLY A 141 10.48 -6.07 9.28
N PHE A 142 10.02 -5.97 8.03
CA PHE A 142 9.46 -4.75 7.46
C PHE A 142 7.95 -4.72 7.58
N CYS A 143 7.38 -3.54 7.81
CA CYS A 143 5.95 -3.32 7.72
C CYS A 143 5.54 -3.01 6.28
N VAL A 144 4.53 -3.71 5.79
CA VAL A 144 3.98 -3.47 4.45
C VAL A 144 2.91 -2.38 4.50
N VAL A 145 3.07 -1.33 3.71
CA VAL A 145 2.10 -0.22 3.63
C VAL A 145 1.38 -0.27 2.29
N SER A 146 0.06 -0.10 2.30
CA SER A 146 -0.71 0.06 1.07
C SER A 146 -2.00 0.84 1.31
N GLY A 147 -2.85 0.95 0.31
CA GLY A 147 -4.05 1.77 0.37
C GLY A 147 -5.36 1.01 0.53
N MET A 148 -5.32 -0.29 0.77
CA MET A 148 -6.49 -1.17 0.89
C MET A 148 -7.44 -1.11 -0.33
N ALA A 149 -6.97 -0.66 -1.50
CA ALA A 149 -7.75 -0.73 -2.72
C ALA A 149 -7.90 -2.18 -3.19
N ARG A 150 -8.85 -2.43 -4.12
CA ARG A 150 -8.94 -3.72 -4.80
C ARG A 150 -7.62 -4.07 -5.48
N GLY A 151 -7.36 -5.34 -5.70
CA GLY A 151 -6.25 -5.81 -6.49
C GLY A 151 -4.93 -5.86 -5.74
N ILE A 152 -3.91 -5.19 -6.24
CA ILE A 152 -2.54 -5.27 -5.69
C ILE A 152 -2.46 -4.84 -4.24
N ASP A 153 -3.15 -3.75 -3.85
CA ASP A 153 -3.13 -3.26 -2.47
C ASP A 153 -3.65 -4.34 -1.49
N ALA A 154 -4.80 -4.96 -1.82
CA ALA A 154 -5.37 -6.03 -1.01
C ALA A 154 -4.44 -7.25 -0.95
N ALA A 155 -3.90 -7.67 -2.09
CA ALA A 155 -2.96 -8.80 -2.16
C ALA A 155 -1.70 -8.56 -1.32
N ALA A 156 -1.20 -7.33 -1.28
CA ALA A 156 -0.06 -6.95 -0.44
C ALA A 156 -0.37 -7.07 1.06
N HIS A 157 -1.53 -6.55 1.49
CA HIS A 157 -1.96 -6.70 2.88
C HIS A 157 -2.16 -8.17 3.27
N GLU A 158 -2.84 -8.95 2.41
CA GLU A 158 -3.04 -10.38 2.63
C GLU A 158 -1.72 -11.13 2.76
N GLY A 159 -0.75 -10.89 1.86
CA GLY A 159 0.57 -11.54 1.90
C GLY A 159 1.35 -11.22 3.18
N ALA A 160 1.31 -9.98 3.68
CA ALA A 160 1.91 -9.62 4.95
C ALA A 160 1.23 -10.32 6.14
N LEU A 161 -0.11 -10.37 6.15
CA LEU A 161 -0.89 -11.03 7.20
C LEU A 161 -0.72 -12.56 7.20
N GLU A 162 -0.62 -13.19 6.03
CA GLU A 162 -0.35 -14.62 5.86
C GLU A 162 1.03 -15.00 6.42
N ALA A 163 2.01 -14.11 6.31
CA ALA A 163 3.34 -14.24 6.92
C ALA A 163 3.37 -13.84 8.42
N SER A 164 2.22 -13.62 9.05
CA SER A 164 2.12 -13.14 10.43
C SER A 164 2.87 -11.82 10.69
N GLY A 165 3.10 -11.04 9.64
CA GLY A 165 3.75 -9.75 9.72
C GLY A 165 2.77 -8.60 9.90
N ARG A 166 3.32 -7.39 10.01
CA ARG A 166 2.53 -6.17 10.22
C ARG A 166 2.25 -5.46 8.91
N THR A 167 1.09 -4.86 8.82
CA THR A 167 0.73 -4.05 7.66
C THR A 167 -0.08 -2.82 8.07
N VAL A 168 0.07 -1.74 7.31
CA VAL A 168 -0.65 -0.48 7.53
C VAL A 168 -1.46 -0.12 6.29
N ALA A 169 -2.77 0.08 6.48
CA ALA A 169 -3.63 0.62 5.45
C ALA A 169 -3.78 2.13 5.61
N VAL A 170 -3.41 2.89 4.58
CA VAL A 170 -3.63 4.33 4.53
C VAL A 170 -4.94 4.60 3.81
N PHE A 171 -5.88 5.30 4.46
CA PHE A 171 -7.19 5.58 3.88
C PHE A 171 -7.25 6.92 3.14
N GLY A 172 -7.99 6.95 2.04
CA GLY A 172 -8.35 8.18 1.31
C GLY A 172 -9.74 8.72 1.70
N CYS A 173 -10.20 8.42 2.91
CA CYS A 173 -11.50 8.81 3.48
C CYS A 173 -11.38 8.82 5.00
N GLY A 174 -12.41 9.25 5.71
CA GLY A 174 -12.46 9.13 7.16
C GLY A 174 -12.25 7.69 7.59
N ILE A 175 -11.58 7.49 8.73
CA ILE A 175 -11.19 6.16 9.21
C ILE A 175 -12.42 5.25 9.49
N ASP A 176 -13.59 5.85 9.68
CA ASP A 176 -14.88 5.20 9.87
C ASP A 176 -15.56 4.76 8.56
N VAL A 177 -15.00 5.15 7.40
CA VAL A 177 -15.54 4.84 6.08
C VAL A 177 -14.71 3.74 5.43
N ILE A 178 -15.15 2.49 5.58
CA ILE A 178 -14.44 1.36 4.97
C ILE A 178 -14.69 1.35 3.46
N TYR A 179 -13.61 1.51 2.70
CA TYR A 179 -13.67 1.51 1.25
C TYR A 179 -12.49 0.72 0.64
N PRO A 180 -12.76 -0.28 -0.23
CA PRO A 180 -14.08 -0.72 -0.66
C PRO A 180 -14.83 -1.51 0.43
N PRO A 181 -16.20 -1.54 0.44
CA PRO A 181 -16.97 -2.15 1.52
C PRO A 181 -16.72 -3.66 1.71
N GLU A 182 -16.40 -4.36 0.63
CA GLU A 182 -16.07 -5.79 0.65
C GLU A 182 -14.80 -6.13 1.42
N HIS A 183 -13.92 -5.17 1.69
CA HIS A 183 -12.69 -5.34 2.46
C HIS A 183 -12.88 -5.18 3.98
N LEU A 184 -14.11 -5.25 4.48
CA LEU A 184 -14.38 -5.14 5.93
C LEU A 184 -13.59 -6.17 6.75
N ASP A 185 -13.49 -7.39 6.26
CA ASP A 185 -12.77 -8.46 6.96
C ASP A 185 -11.25 -8.23 6.94
N LEU A 186 -10.72 -7.82 5.79
CA LEU A 186 -9.32 -7.42 5.66
C LEU A 186 -8.99 -6.24 6.59
N TYR A 187 -9.86 -5.23 6.65
CA TYR A 187 -9.74 -4.10 7.58
C TYR A 187 -9.59 -4.56 9.04
N ARG A 188 -10.46 -5.47 9.51
CA ARG A 188 -10.41 -5.99 10.89
C ARG A 188 -9.08 -6.67 11.18
N ARG A 189 -8.62 -7.54 10.29
CA ARG A 189 -7.34 -8.24 10.41
C ARG A 189 -6.15 -7.27 10.44
N ILE A 190 -6.19 -6.21 9.62
CA ILE A 190 -5.17 -5.16 9.63
C ILE A 190 -5.14 -4.42 10.97
N VAL A 191 -6.31 -4.04 11.52
CA VAL A 191 -6.39 -3.35 12.81
C VAL A 191 -5.88 -4.21 13.97
N GLU A 192 -6.08 -5.53 13.92
CA GLU A 192 -5.62 -6.46 14.95
C GLU A 192 -4.09 -6.60 15.02
N THR A 193 -3.42 -6.59 13.88
CA THR A 193 -1.97 -6.87 13.79
C THR A 193 -1.11 -5.65 13.48
N GLY A 194 -1.70 -4.62 12.89
CA GLY A 194 -1.05 -3.42 12.43
C GLY A 194 -1.89 -2.18 12.69
N ALA A 195 -2.08 -1.35 11.68
CA ALA A 195 -2.90 -0.15 11.81
C ALA A 195 -3.63 0.25 10.53
N VAL A 196 -4.72 0.97 10.70
CA VAL A 196 -5.34 1.78 9.66
C VAL A 196 -5.14 3.23 10.02
N VAL A 197 -4.67 4.03 9.07
CA VAL A 197 -4.42 5.47 9.27
C VAL A 197 -5.13 6.31 8.23
N SER A 198 -5.54 7.51 8.61
CA SER A 198 -6.15 8.48 7.70
C SER A 198 -5.82 9.91 8.10
N GLU A 199 -5.52 10.76 7.13
CA GLU A 199 -5.42 12.22 7.30
C GLU A 199 -6.81 12.91 7.38
N PHE A 200 -7.87 12.21 6.98
CA PHE A 200 -9.20 12.80 6.80
C PHE A 200 -10.07 12.63 8.04
N PRO A 201 -10.86 13.68 8.42
CA PRO A 201 -11.77 13.61 9.56
C PRO A 201 -12.88 12.58 9.34
N PHE A 202 -13.50 12.16 10.43
CA PHE A 202 -14.60 11.21 10.44
C PHE A 202 -15.75 11.64 9.51
N GLY A 203 -16.33 10.67 8.81
CA GLY A 203 -17.42 10.89 7.85
C GLY A 203 -16.97 11.44 6.50
N ARG A 204 -15.71 11.78 6.30
CA ARG A 204 -15.20 12.21 4.98
C ARG A 204 -15.26 11.04 4.00
N ARG A 205 -16.06 11.16 2.94
CA ARG A 205 -16.17 10.13 1.90
C ARG A 205 -14.97 10.15 0.96
N ALA A 206 -14.63 8.97 0.45
CA ALA A 206 -13.63 8.82 -0.60
C ALA A 206 -14.10 9.47 -1.90
N ASP A 207 -13.26 10.24 -2.54
CA ASP A 207 -13.51 10.84 -3.85
C ASP A 207 -12.22 10.90 -4.70
N ARG A 208 -12.37 11.42 -5.95
CA ARG A 208 -11.25 11.52 -6.89
C ARG A 208 -10.13 12.46 -6.44
N GLN A 209 -10.39 13.36 -5.50
CA GLN A 209 -9.40 14.30 -4.97
C GLN A 209 -8.65 13.70 -3.78
N THR A 210 -9.34 12.93 -2.91
CA THR A 210 -8.74 12.36 -1.70
C THR A 210 -7.78 11.21 -1.99
N PHE A 211 -7.99 10.45 -3.06
CA PHE A 211 -7.07 9.35 -3.41
C PHE A 211 -5.64 9.81 -3.73
N PRO A 212 -5.43 10.84 -4.60
CA PRO A 212 -4.07 11.37 -4.80
C PRO A 212 -3.45 11.95 -3.53
N MET A 213 -4.25 12.64 -2.69
CA MET A 213 -3.77 13.17 -1.40
C MET A 213 -3.28 12.04 -0.49
N ARG A 214 -4.02 10.94 -0.38
CA ARG A 214 -3.63 9.77 0.39
C ARG A 214 -2.33 9.14 -0.13
N ASN A 215 -2.14 9.08 -1.44
CA ASN A 215 -1.00 8.40 -2.05
C ASN A 215 0.36 9.04 -1.64
N ARG A 216 0.41 10.35 -1.38
CA ARG A 216 1.61 10.99 -0.84
C ARG A 216 1.97 10.48 0.57
N VAL A 217 0.94 10.14 1.36
CA VAL A 217 1.12 9.58 2.70
C VAL A 217 1.64 8.14 2.61
N VAL A 218 1.10 7.33 1.68
CA VAL A 218 1.62 5.97 1.41
C VAL A 218 3.10 6.02 1.07
N ALA A 219 3.50 6.88 0.12
CA ALA A 219 4.89 7.03 -0.28
C ALA A 219 5.75 7.57 0.87
N GLY A 220 5.27 8.60 1.56
CA GLY A 220 6.02 9.31 2.60
C GLY A 220 6.31 8.49 3.85
N MET A 221 5.44 7.54 4.19
CA MET A 221 5.64 6.62 5.32
C MET A 221 6.74 5.59 5.08
N CYS A 222 7.22 5.42 3.86
CA CYS A 222 8.01 4.26 3.45
C CYS A 222 9.41 4.65 3.00
N ALA A 223 10.36 3.74 3.18
CA ALA A 223 11.70 3.85 2.62
C ALA A 223 11.71 3.65 1.09
N GLY A 224 10.74 2.87 0.60
CA GLY A 224 10.58 2.62 -0.83
C GLY A 224 9.16 2.21 -1.22
N VAL A 225 8.87 2.29 -2.52
CA VAL A 225 7.57 1.95 -3.12
C VAL A 225 7.77 0.92 -4.21
N VAL A 226 7.17 -0.24 -4.06
CA VAL A 226 7.15 -1.33 -5.06
C VAL A 226 5.87 -1.22 -5.88
N VAL A 227 6.01 -1.07 -7.20
CA VAL A 227 4.89 -1.10 -8.15
C VAL A 227 4.86 -2.47 -8.82
N VAL A 228 3.79 -3.25 -8.59
CA VAL A 228 3.70 -4.63 -9.10
C VAL A 228 3.09 -4.67 -10.49
N GLU A 229 1.95 -4.10 -10.71
CA GLU A 229 1.32 -3.93 -12.03
C GLU A 229 0.68 -2.55 -12.12
N SER A 230 0.87 -1.87 -13.24
CA SER A 230 0.26 -0.57 -13.50
C SER A 230 0.11 -0.31 -15.00
N SER A 231 -0.99 0.28 -15.40
CA SER A 231 -1.07 0.95 -16.70
C SER A 231 -0.23 2.23 -16.69
N ALA A 232 0.07 2.79 -17.87
CA ALA A 232 0.88 4.00 -18.02
C ALA A 232 0.37 5.23 -17.25
N VAL A 233 -0.94 5.27 -16.92
CA VAL A 233 -1.64 6.37 -16.23
C VAL A 233 -2.37 5.91 -14.97
N GLY A 234 -1.98 4.78 -14.42
CA GLY A 234 -2.60 4.19 -13.22
C GLY A 234 -2.40 5.03 -11.96
N GLY A 235 -3.26 4.80 -10.95
CA GLY A 235 -3.15 5.48 -9.65
C GLY A 235 -1.83 5.18 -8.93
N SER A 236 -1.25 4.01 -9.12
CA SER A 236 0.07 3.61 -8.61
C SER A 236 1.21 4.45 -9.20
N MET A 237 1.07 4.95 -10.44
CA MET A 237 2.03 5.90 -11.04
C MET A 237 2.05 7.25 -10.31
N ILE A 238 0.93 7.64 -9.68
CA ILE A 238 0.88 8.84 -8.84
C ILE A 238 1.66 8.60 -7.55
N THR A 239 1.53 7.42 -6.95
CA THR A 239 2.28 7.04 -5.74
C THR A 239 3.78 6.97 -6.02
N SER A 240 4.19 6.35 -7.15
CA SER A 240 5.62 6.30 -7.54
C SER A 240 6.21 7.69 -7.81
N ARG A 241 5.42 8.62 -8.39
CA ARG A 241 5.85 10.01 -8.56
C ARG A 241 6.08 10.69 -7.20
N PHE A 242 5.14 10.55 -6.25
CA PHE A 242 5.33 11.08 -4.90
C PHE A 242 6.55 10.46 -4.22
N ALA A 243 6.81 9.16 -4.40
CA ALA A 243 8.02 8.52 -3.90
C ALA A 243 9.28 9.23 -4.41
N GLY A 244 9.39 9.44 -5.71
CA GLY A 244 10.52 10.17 -6.31
C GLY A 244 10.64 11.61 -5.82
N GLU A 245 9.51 12.37 -5.75
CA GLU A 245 9.47 13.74 -5.22
C GLU A 245 9.89 13.82 -3.73
N GLN A 246 9.67 12.76 -2.97
CA GLN A 246 10.01 12.65 -1.54
C GLN A 246 11.37 11.96 -1.29
N GLY A 247 12.15 11.67 -2.34
CA GLY A 247 13.45 11.01 -2.23
C GLY A 247 13.39 9.55 -1.80
N ARG A 248 12.24 8.88 -1.99
CA ARG A 248 12.07 7.45 -1.68
C ARG A 248 12.44 6.59 -2.88
N GLN A 249 12.99 5.42 -2.63
CA GLN A 249 13.32 4.45 -3.68
C GLN A 249 12.06 3.96 -4.39
N VAL A 250 12.15 3.80 -5.71
CA VAL A 250 11.06 3.26 -6.53
C VAL A 250 11.49 1.95 -7.16
N PHE A 251 10.69 0.94 -6.94
CA PHE A 251 10.88 -0.41 -7.46
C PHE A 251 9.74 -0.78 -8.40
N ALA A 252 10.04 -1.56 -9.42
CA ALA A 252 9.02 -2.03 -10.35
C ALA A 252 9.20 -3.51 -10.66
N VAL A 253 8.10 -4.25 -10.56
CA VAL A 253 8.06 -5.66 -10.94
C VAL A 253 7.92 -5.76 -12.46
N PRO A 254 8.78 -6.51 -13.16
CA PRO A 254 8.68 -6.69 -14.60
C PRO A 254 7.46 -7.58 -14.93
N GLY A 255 6.89 -7.37 -16.09
CA GLY A 255 5.84 -8.20 -16.65
C GLY A 255 6.09 -8.46 -18.13
N ARG A 256 5.18 -9.17 -18.77
CA ARG A 256 5.29 -9.43 -20.23
C ARG A 256 5.20 -8.10 -21.01
N ALA A 257 5.97 -7.99 -22.08
CA ALA A 257 6.03 -6.77 -22.89
C ALA A 257 4.69 -6.43 -23.60
N ASP A 258 3.89 -7.45 -23.89
CA ASP A 258 2.57 -7.34 -24.52
C ASP A 258 1.41 -7.13 -23.52
N GLN A 259 1.69 -7.11 -22.20
CA GLN A 259 0.70 -7.00 -21.14
C GLN A 259 0.39 -5.52 -20.83
N PRO A 260 -0.87 -5.05 -21.02
CA PRO A 260 -1.22 -3.65 -20.74
C PRO A 260 -0.98 -3.24 -19.27
N THR A 261 -1.09 -4.19 -18.33
CA THR A 261 -0.85 -3.96 -16.90
C THR A 261 0.64 -3.83 -16.54
N ALA A 262 1.55 -4.21 -17.45
CA ALA A 262 2.99 -4.09 -17.23
C ALA A 262 3.58 -2.77 -17.78
N VAL A 263 2.84 -2.04 -18.62
CA VAL A 263 3.34 -0.84 -19.30
C VAL A 263 3.84 0.24 -18.34
N GLY A 264 3.15 0.44 -17.22
CA GLY A 264 3.55 1.40 -16.19
C GLY A 264 4.86 0.98 -15.52
N CYS A 265 5.00 -0.30 -15.16
CA CYS A 265 6.24 -0.84 -14.56
C CYS A 265 7.41 -0.74 -15.54
N HIS A 266 7.23 -1.09 -16.81
CA HIS A 266 8.27 -0.94 -17.82
C HIS A 266 8.70 0.52 -18.00
N LYS A 267 7.75 1.48 -17.95
CA LYS A 267 8.06 2.90 -17.98
C LYS A 267 8.89 3.29 -16.77
N LEU A 268 8.50 2.89 -15.56
CA LEU A 268 9.25 3.19 -14.34
C LEU A 268 10.68 2.65 -14.40
N ILE A 269 10.89 1.40 -14.87
CA ILE A 269 12.23 0.81 -15.04
C ILE A 269 13.06 1.64 -16.01
N ARG A 270 12.49 2.05 -17.14
CA ARG A 270 13.17 2.91 -18.11
C ARG A 270 13.49 4.31 -17.57
N ASP A 271 12.67 4.82 -16.66
CA ASP A 271 12.84 6.11 -16.00
C ASP A 271 13.79 6.02 -14.77
N GLY A 272 14.37 4.84 -14.48
CA GLY A 272 15.39 4.62 -13.46
C GLY A 272 14.92 3.90 -12.18
N ALA A 273 13.69 3.39 -12.15
CA ALA A 273 13.26 2.54 -11.04
C ALA A 273 13.99 1.19 -11.06
N THR A 274 14.36 0.69 -9.89
CA THR A 274 15.02 -0.62 -9.75
C THR A 274 14.06 -1.75 -10.10
N LEU A 275 14.46 -2.62 -11.01
CA LEU A 275 13.72 -3.84 -11.33
C LEU A 275 13.86 -4.82 -10.17
N VAL A 276 12.73 -5.35 -9.66
CA VAL A 276 12.71 -6.34 -8.57
C VAL A 276 11.75 -7.48 -8.88
N THR A 277 12.14 -8.68 -8.47
CA THR A 277 11.34 -9.90 -8.61
C THR A 277 11.04 -10.58 -7.27
N HIS A 278 11.71 -10.17 -6.18
CA HIS A 278 11.54 -10.69 -4.83
C HIS A 278 11.93 -9.65 -3.77
N ALA A 279 11.56 -9.90 -2.51
CA ALA A 279 11.68 -8.94 -1.41
C ALA A 279 13.14 -8.59 -1.06
N GLU A 280 14.04 -9.57 -1.15
CA GLU A 280 15.46 -9.41 -0.82
C GLU A 280 16.11 -8.29 -1.63
N GLN A 281 15.78 -8.18 -2.95
CA GLN A 281 16.29 -7.11 -3.81
C GLN A 281 15.80 -5.72 -3.36
N VAL A 282 14.57 -5.64 -2.83
CA VAL A 282 14.07 -4.39 -2.25
C VAL A 282 14.86 -4.03 -0.99
N ILE A 283 15.08 -5.02 -0.13
CA ILE A 283 15.77 -4.84 1.15
C ILE A 283 17.23 -4.43 0.93
N GLU A 284 17.94 -5.08 0.01
CA GLU A 284 19.33 -4.75 -0.36
C GLU A 284 19.50 -3.28 -0.72
N GLU A 285 18.56 -2.72 -1.45
CA GLU A 285 18.60 -1.32 -1.89
C GLU A 285 18.27 -0.32 -0.77
N ILE A 286 17.33 -0.66 0.13
CA ILE A 286 16.89 0.28 1.17
C ILE A 286 17.66 0.14 2.49
N ALA A 287 18.21 -1.02 2.81
CA ALA A 287 18.87 -1.28 4.08
C ALA A 287 20.02 -0.30 4.39
N PRO A 288 20.89 0.08 3.44
CA PRO A 288 21.94 1.06 3.70
C PRO A 288 21.42 2.42 4.15
N SER A 289 20.32 2.91 3.55
CA SER A 289 19.71 4.20 3.91
C SER A 289 19.05 4.18 5.29
N LEU A 290 18.70 3.00 5.79
CA LEU A 290 18.11 2.77 7.11
C LEU A 290 19.18 2.46 8.18
N GLY A 291 20.46 2.43 7.81
CA GLY A 291 21.55 2.03 8.72
C GLY A 291 21.48 0.55 9.14
N LEU A 292 20.79 -0.29 8.38
CA LEU A 292 20.66 -1.70 8.62
C LEU A 292 21.80 -2.44 7.91
N SER A 293 22.52 -3.33 8.63
CA SER A 293 23.43 -4.26 8.00
C SER A 293 22.63 -5.45 7.46
N TRP A 294 22.45 -5.50 6.17
CA TRP A 294 21.82 -6.64 5.48
C TRP A 294 22.92 -7.47 4.83
N ALA A 295 23.15 -8.67 5.35
CA ALA A 295 23.98 -9.65 4.65
C ALA A 295 23.04 -10.45 3.73
N SER A 296 23.12 -10.24 2.42
CA SER A 296 22.36 -11.06 1.49
C SER A 296 22.79 -12.50 1.66
N SER A 297 21.86 -13.34 2.07
CA SER A 297 22.02 -14.80 2.04
C SER A 297 21.70 -15.36 0.65
N VAL A 298 21.87 -14.54 -0.39
CA VAL A 298 21.74 -15.00 -1.77
C VAL A 298 22.97 -15.83 -2.07
N SER A 299 22.93 -17.12 -1.75
CA SER A 299 23.67 -18.10 -2.51
C SER A 299 23.12 -18.03 -3.93
N ASP A 300 23.96 -17.68 -4.91
CA ASP A 300 23.73 -17.92 -6.33
C ASP A 300 23.57 -19.44 -6.54
N GLY A 301 22.44 -19.94 -6.25
CA GLY A 301 22.11 -21.35 -6.33
C GLY A 301 20.61 -21.48 -6.25
N ASP A 302 19.97 -21.63 -7.42
CA ASP A 302 18.69 -22.31 -7.59
C ASP A 302 17.94 -22.62 -6.27
N SER A 303 17.18 -21.67 -5.79
CA SER A 303 16.04 -22.03 -4.96
C SER A 303 14.86 -21.16 -5.33
N ALA A 304 14.34 -21.35 -6.52
CA ALA A 304 12.92 -21.48 -6.69
C ALA A 304 12.47 -22.67 -5.83
N ALA A 305 12.66 -22.58 -4.51
CA ALA A 305 11.84 -23.33 -3.57
C ALA A 305 10.47 -22.64 -3.62
N SER A 306 9.79 -22.82 -4.75
CA SER A 306 8.34 -22.85 -4.86
C SER A 306 7.86 -23.47 -3.54
N SER A 307 7.00 -22.76 -2.83
CA SER A 307 6.05 -23.43 -1.95
C SER A 307 5.14 -24.24 -2.89
N ALA A 308 5.64 -25.37 -3.35
CA ALA A 308 4.86 -26.34 -4.08
C ALA A 308 3.68 -26.65 -3.17
N LYS A 309 2.49 -26.21 -3.53
CA LYS A 309 1.29 -26.62 -2.80
C LYS A 309 1.31 -28.14 -2.77
N ALA A 310 1.00 -28.72 -1.62
CA ALA A 310 0.90 -30.16 -1.51
C ALA A 310 0.01 -30.66 -2.65
N VAL A 311 0.49 -31.64 -3.42
CA VAL A 311 -0.26 -32.23 -4.49
C VAL A 311 -1.50 -32.87 -3.87
N PRO A 312 -2.73 -32.50 -4.29
CA PRO A 312 -3.92 -33.07 -3.73
C PRO A 312 -3.95 -34.60 -3.93
N ASP A 313 -4.33 -35.35 -2.89
CA ASP A 313 -4.33 -36.82 -2.89
C ASP A 313 -5.37 -37.45 -3.85
N ASP A 314 -6.29 -36.65 -4.42
CA ASP A 314 -7.38 -37.10 -5.28
C ASP A 314 -7.09 -36.95 -6.79
N LEU A 315 -5.82 -36.78 -7.17
CA LEU A 315 -5.41 -36.67 -8.56
C LEU A 315 -5.09 -38.04 -9.19
N SER A 316 -5.55 -38.22 -10.42
CA SER A 316 -5.07 -39.36 -11.22
C SER A 316 -3.57 -39.24 -11.51
N PRO A 317 -2.87 -40.35 -11.89
CA PRO A 317 -1.44 -40.28 -12.21
C PRO A 317 -1.06 -39.25 -13.25
N ALA A 318 -1.88 -39.09 -14.31
CA ALA A 318 -1.68 -38.08 -15.34
C ALA A 318 -1.91 -36.68 -14.84
N GLU A 319 -2.98 -36.44 -14.06
CA GLU A 319 -3.24 -35.14 -13.44
C GLU A 319 -2.12 -34.73 -12.48
N GLY A 320 -1.65 -35.66 -11.64
CA GLY A 320 -0.55 -35.41 -10.71
C GLY A 320 0.75 -35.03 -11.40
N THR A 321 1.07 -35.71 -12.52
CA THR A 321 2.27 -35.43 -13.32
C THR A 321 2.19 -34.04 -13.96
N LEU A 322 1.04 -33.66 -14.54
CA LEU A 322 0.86 -32.35 -15.15
C LEU A 322 0.82 -31.24 -14.08
N TYR A 323 0.15 -31.49 -12.97
CA TYR A 323 0.12 -30.54 -11.85
C TYR A 323 1.52 -30.28 -11.30
N ALA A 324 2.34 -31.32 -11.13
CA ALA A 324 3.72 -31.18 -10.69
C ALA A 324 4.58 -30.33 -11.66
N CYS A 325 4.37 -30.48 -12.99
CA CYS A 325 5.07 -29.68 -14.00
C CYS A 325 4.67 -28.21 -14.01
N LEU A 326 3.48 -27.87 -13.52
CA LEU A 326 2.97 -26.50 -13.43
C LEU A 326 3.15 -25.89 -12.05
N ASN A 327 3.35 -26.72 -11.02
CA ASN A 327 3.37 -26.31 -9.61
C ASN A 327 4.66 -25.55 -9.20
N ASP A 328 5.63 -25.44 -10.09
CA ASP A 328 6.82 -24.58 -9.94
C ASP A 328 6.55 -23.13 -10.37
N GLY A 329 5.30 -22.80 -10.75
CA GLY A 329 4.90 -21.50 -11.30
C GLY A 329 5.15 -21.37 -12.81
N SER A 330 5.48 -22.46 -13.50
CA SER A 330 5.61 -22.46 -14.96
C SER A 330 4.26 -22.25 -15.63
N ILE A 331 4.26 -21.46 -16.70
CA ILE A 331 3.14 -21.30 -17.62
C ILE A 331 3.49 -22.10 -18.87
N LEU A 332 2.77 -23.19 -19.12
CA LEU A 332 3.11 -24.14 -20.19
C LEU A 332 1.94 -24.35 -21.15
N THR A 333 2.25 -24.48 -22.44
CA THR A 333 1.27 -24.91 -23.44
C THR A 333 1.02 -26.41 -23.34
N SER A 334 -0.10 -26.90 -23.92
CA SER A 334 -0.37 -28.33 -24.00
C SER A 334 0.76 -29.10 -24.70
N ASP A 335 1.38 -28.50 -25.73
CA ASP A 335 2.48 -29.11 -26.45
C ASP A 335 3.74 -29.23 -25.60
N SER A 336 4.09 -28.17 -24.85
CA SER A 336 5.22 -28.18 -23.89
C SER A 336 5.00 -29.20 -22.77
N LEU A 337 3.74 -29.38 -22.33
CA LEU A 337 3.40 -30.40 -21.34
C LEU A 337 3.54 -31.80 -21.87
N CYS A 338 3.14 -32.05 -23.15
CA CYS A 338 3.37 -33.34 -23.82
C CYS A 338 4.86 -33.68 -23.91
N GLU A 339 5.70 -32.70 -24.29
CA GLU A 339 7.14 -32.88 -24.41
C GLU A 339 7.80 -33.18 -23.04
N ARG A 340 7.42 -32.44 -21.99
CA ARG A 340 8.01 -32.62 -20.65
C ARG A 340 7.57 -33.90 -19.95
N THR A 341 6.34 -34.37 -20.20
CA THR A 341 5.77 -35.51 -19.49
C THR A 341 5.83 -36.80 -20.28
N ASN A 342 6.13 -36.74 -21.59
CA ASN A 342 6.01 -37.83 -22.54
C ASN A 342 4.62 -38.49 -22.60
N LEU A 343 3.57 -37.76 -22.14
CA LEU A 343 2.19 -38.22 -22.22
C LEU A 343 1.60 -37.90 -23.61
N PRO A 344 0.75 -38.78 -24.14
CA PRO A 344 0.09 -38.52 -25.41
C PRO A 344 -0.88 -37.33 -25.31
N VAL A 345 -1.04 -36.60 -26.41
CA VAL A 345 -1.83 -35.35 -26.46
C VAL A 345 -3.24 -35.50 -25.90
N HIS A 346 -3.91 -36.64 -26.17
CA HIS A 346 -5.27 -36.88 -25.67
C HIS A 346 -5.34 -37.06 -24.14
N GLU A 347 -4.32 -37.66 -23.54
CA GLU A 347 -4.24 -37.79 -22.07
C GLU A 347 -3.94 -36.42 -21.40
N VAL A 348 -3.02 -35.64 -21.99
CA VAL A 348 -2.73 -34.28 -21.53
C VAL A 348 -3.99 -33.39 -21.61
N ALA A 349 -4.73 -33.42 -22.71
CA ALA A 349 -5.96 -32.67 -22.89
C ALA A 349 -7.06 -33.05 -21.89
N ALA A 350 -7.23 -34.37 -21.67
CA ALA A 350 -8.21 -34.87 -20.69
C ALA A 350 -7.83 -34.47 -19.24
N ALA A 351 -6.56 -34.65 -18.88
CA ALA A 351 -6.10 -34.30 -17.52
C ALA A 351 -6.12 -32.79 -17.27
N LEU A 352 -5.76 -31.93 -18.24
CA LEU A 352 -5.88 -30.47 -18.11
C LEU A 352 -7.35 -30.06 -17.92
N THR A 353 -8.29 -30.67 -18.68
CA THR A 353 -9.72 -30.38 -18.48
C THR A 353 -10.19 -30.76 -17.10
N MET A 354 -9.74 -31.88 -16.54
CA MET A 354 -10.09 -32.29 -15.20
C MET A 354 -9.46 -31.38 -14.13
N LEU A 355 -8.21 -30.95 -14.32
CA LEU A 355 -7.55 -29.97 -13.42
C LEU A 355 -8.24 -28.60 -13.46
N GLU A 356 -8.74 -28.16 -14.61
CA GLU A 356 -9.56 -26.93 -14.72
C GLU A 356 -10.89 -27.08 -13.98
N LEU A 357 -11.60 -28.23 -14.13
CA LEU A 357 -12.84 -28.51 -13.41
C LEU A 357 -12.64 -28.57 -11.88
N LYS A 358 -11.51 -29.13 -11.44
CA LYS A 358 -11.09 -29.15 -10.04
C LYS A 358 -10.59 -27.77 -9.56
N ARG A 359 -10.52 -26.77 -10.43
CA ARG A 359 -10.01 -25.41 -10.18
C ARG A 359 -8.57 -25.36 -9.68
N LEU A 360 -7.77 -26.34 -10.00
CA LEU A 360 -6.35 -26.43 -9.67
C LEU A 360 -5.46 -25.75 -10.72
N VAL A 361 -5.93 -25.70 -11.97
CA VAL A 361 -5.24 -25.07 -13.10
C VAL A 361 -6.20 -24.09 -13.79
N SER A 362 -5.66 -23.04 -14.37
CA SER A 362 -6.40 -22.11 -15.23
C SER A 362 -5.76 -21.99 -16.60
N ARG A 363 -6.61 -21.87 -17.61
CA ARG A 363 -6.17 -21.61 -18.97
C ARG A 363 -5.98 -20.12 -19.20
N CYS A 364 -4.80 -19.74 -19.68
CA CYS A 364 -4.48 -18.37 -20.06
C CYS A 364 -5.09 -17.99 -21.42
N PRO A 365 -5.22 -16.67 -21.74
CA PRO A 365 -5.77 -16.22 -23.03
C PRO A 365 -4.96 -16.67 -24.27
N ASP A 366 -3.67 -16.95 -24.11
CA ASP A 366 -2.77 -17.45 -25.14
C ASP A 366 -2.84 -18.98 -25.32
N GLY A 367 -3.70 -19.65 -24.56
CA GLY A 367 -3.89 -21.10 -24.62
C GLY A 367 -2.93 -21.89 -23.73
N SER A 368 -2.03 -21.26 -23.00
CA SER A 368 -1.19 -21.89 -21.99
C SER A 368 -1.95 -22.14 -20.69
N PHE A 369 -1.37 -22.90 -19.76
CA PHE A 369 -1.96 -23.30 -18.49
C PHE A 369 -1.04 -22.93 -17.32
N GLU A 370 -1.65 -22.50 -16.21
CA GLU A 370 -0.96 -22.18 -14.96
C GLU A 370 -1.70 -22.78 -13.76
N VAL A 371 -1.00 -23.05 -12.66
CA VAL A 371 -1.62 -23.45 -11.36
C VAL A 371 -2.28 -22.24 -10.73
N ARG A 372 -3.47 -22.43 -10.16
CA ARG A 372 -4.23 -21.40 -9.45
C ARG A 372 -3.72 -21.13 -8.04
#